data_982f10f5a3ae91db4312f2fed1d29463
#
_entry.id   982f10f5a3ae91db4312f2fed1d29463
#
_cell.length_a   1.000
_cell.length_b   1.000
_cell.length_c   1.000
_cell.angle_alpha   90.00
_cell.angle_beta   90.00
_cell.angle_gamma   90.00
#
_symmetry.space_group_name_H-M   'P 1'
#
loop_
_entity.id
_entity.type
_entity.pdbx_description
1 polymer ?
#
loop_
_entity_poly.entity_id
_entity_poly.type
_entity_poly.pdbx_seq_one_letter_code
_entity_poly.pdbx_strand_id
1 'polypeptide(L)'
;GSRQYDFSKFRSKSAFVYDASGKAGTIVLAAPSKGRVTIRVHGVTAHAGNEPEKGLNALKVAADLIMQLPDGRLSPVSTANFSIIEAGSATNVVCDLVTITGEQRSRDAKEYQQISADIQAAADRISEKYHTKIEVELHTLYHAFKLEENARPCVLAKEAAEAVCAVPFFKEGGGGMDANHFNEHGIAAVGIGTGNFKCHTSEEYQVIDDLVKCAKQAVEIVKLAAGKN
;
A
#
# COMPACT_ATOMS: atom_id res chain seq x y z
N GLY A 1 -9.09 2.21 -13.02
CA GLY A 1 -7.65 2.22 -13.17
C GLY A 1 -7.09 0.85 -13.55
N SER A 2 -5.78 0.66 -13.44
CA SER A 2 -5.04 -0.52 -13.90
C SER A 2 -5.60 -1.86 -13.39
N ARG A 3 -6.12 -1.91 -12.17
CA ARG A 3 -6.73 -3.14 -11.61
C ARG A 3 -7.86 -3.72 -12.46
N GLN A 4 -8.60 -2.88 -13.19
CA GLN A 4 -9.75 -3.30 -14.02
C GLN A 4 -9.43 -3.28 -15.51
N TYR A 5 -8.17 -3.03 -15.87
CA TYR A 5 -7.76 -3.00 -17.25
C TYR A 5 -7.72 -4.41 -17.84
N ASP A 6 -8.18 -4.56 -19.08
CA ASP A 6 -8.10 -5.82 -19.82
C ASP A 6 -6.69 -6.01 -20.39
N PHE A 7 -5.81 -6.65 -19.61
CA PHE A 7 -4.41 -6.87 -19.98
C PHE A 7 -4.23 -7.77 -21.22
N SER A 8 -5.26 -8.50 -21.65
CA SER A 8 -5.20 -9.29 -22.89
C SER A 8 -5.02 -8.40 -24.12
N LYS A 9 -5.40 -7.14 -24.04
CA LYS A 9 -5.23 -6.13 -25.11
C LYS A 9 -3.87 -5.47 -25.11
N PHE A 10 -3.07 -5.68 -24.07
CA PHE A 10 -1.77 -5.05 -23.93
C PHE A 10 -0.70 -5.84 -24.71
N ARG A 11 -0.10 -5.20 -25.71
CA ARG A 11 0.89 -5.85 -26.59
C ARG A 11 2.35 -5.63 -26.18
N SER A 12 2.61 -4.56 -25.42
CA SER A 12 3.97 -4.26 -24.95
C SER A 12 4.39 -5.24 -23.86
N LYS A 13 5.70 -5.52 -23.79
CA LYS A 13 6.33 -6.30 -22.73
C LYS A 13 6.95 -5.41 -21.65
N SER A 14 6.90 -4.10 -21.83
CA SER A 14 7.43 -3.11 -20.89
C SER A 14 6.43 -1.97 -20.69
N ALA A 15 6.38 -1.42 -19.47
CA ALA A 15 5.57 -0.25 -19.14
C ALA A 15 6.35 0.70 -18.21
N PHE A 16 5.99 1.99 -18.26
CA PHE A 16 6.60 3.05 -17.47
C PHE A 16 5.50 3.86 -16.81
N VAL A 17 5.51 3.87 -15.47
CA VAL A 17 4.47 4.50 -14.65
C VAL A 17 5.02 5.78 -14.05
N TYR A 18 4.55 6.93 -14.54
CA TYR A 18 4.97 8.27 -14.07
C TYR A 18 4.16 8.69 -12.85
N ASP A 19 4.43 8.00 -11.72
CA ASP A 19 3.69 8.19 -10.45
C ASP A 19 4.61 8.05 -9.22
N ALA A 20 5.91 8.01 -9.42
CA ALA A 20 6.84 7.89 -8.31
C ALA A 20 7.31 9.25 -7.81
N SER A 21 7.44 9.39 -6.49
CA SER A 21 8.10 10.53 -5.88
C SER A 21 9.60 10.50 -6.12
N GLY A 22 10.20 11.67 -6.29
CA GLY A 22 11.63 11.86 -6.45
C GLY A 22 11.98 12.65 -7.70
N LYS A 23 13.24 13.03 -7.82
CA LYS A 23 13.76 13.81 -8.95
C LYS A 23 13.61 13.06 -10.27
N ALA A 24 13.66 13.80 -11.39
CA ALA A 24 13.86 13.21 -12.70
C ALA A 24 15.09 12.25 -12.68
N GLY A 25 14.95 11.09 -13.33
CA GLY A 25 15.96 10.01 -13.26
C GLY A 25 15.74 8.99 -12.15
N THR A 26 14.82 9.23 -11.19
CA THR A 26 14.43 8.20 -10.22
C THR A 26 13.68 7.08 -10.92
N ILE A 27 14.11 5.82 -10.73
CA ILE A 27 13.55 4.62 -11.31
C ILE A 27 13.17 3.67 -10.15
N VAL A 28 11.88 3.44 -9.95
CA VAL A 28 11.37 2.55 -8.91
C VAL A 28 11.20 1.16 -9.51
N LEU A 29 12.09 0.24 -9.12
CA LEU A 29 12.16 -1.12 -9.63
C LEU A 29 11.49 -2.16 -8.73
N ALA A 30 11.03 -1.77 -7.54
CA ALA A 30 10.32 -2.64 -6.62
C ALA A 30 9.26 -1.86 -5.85
N ALA A 31 8.11 -2.48 -5.60
CA ALA A 31 7.05 -1.93 -4.76
C ALA A 31 6.38 -3.03 -3.92
N PRO A 32 5.79 -2.70 -2.75
CA PRO A 32 5.23 -3.70 -1.85
C PRO A 32 3.90 -4.29 -2.32
N SER A 33 3.54 -5.44 -1.79
CA SER A 33 2.14 -5.86 -1.65
C SER A 33 1.42 -4.90 -0.73
N LYS A 34 0.12 -4.69 -0.96
CA LYS A 34 -0.76 -3.96 -0.05
C LYS A 34 -2.00 -4.79 0.23
N GLY A 35 -2.33 -4.94 1.50
CA GLY A 35 -3.58 -5.50 1.99
C GLY A 35 -4.39 -4.46 2.75
N ARG A 36 -5.71 -4.45 2.54
CA ARG A 36 -6.66 -3.80 3.43
C ARG A 36 -7.03 -4.80 4.52
N VAL A 37 -7.07 -4.31 5.75
CA VAL A 37 -7.52 -5.06 6.93
C VAL A 37 -8.79 -4.40 7.45
N THR A 38 -9.83 -5.20 7.66
CA THR A 38 -11.05 -4.76 8.35
C THR A 38 -11.31 -5.73 9.49
N ILE A 39 -11.40 -5.20 10.71
CA ILE A 39 -11.67 -6.00 11.92
C ILE A 39 -12.97 -5.53 12.52
N ARG A 40 -13.91 -6.46 12.75
CA ARG A 40 -15.18 -6.20 13.45
C ARG A 40 -15.15 -6.86 14.81
N VAL A 41 -15.22 -6.03 15.84
CA VAL A 41 -15.29 -6.47 17.25
C VAL A 41 -16.74 -6.39 17.71
N HIS A 42 -17.30 -7.54 18.06
CA HIS A 42 -18.67 -7.62 18.55
C HIS A 42 -18.72 -7.48 20.08
N GLY A 43 -19.74 -6.85 20.57
CA GLY A 43 -20.08 -6.72 21.98
C GLY A 43 -21.52 -7.12 22.23
N VAL A 44 -22.07 -6.66 23.34
CA VAL A 44 -23.46 -6.88 23.74
C VAL A 44 -24.05 -5.57 24.22
N THR A 45 -25.16 -5.14 23.63
CA THR A 45 -25.88 -3.93 24.06
C THR A 45 -26.44 -4.08 25.47
N ALA A 46 -26.46 -3.00 26.21
CA ALA A 46 -27.21 -2.86 27.48
C ALA A 46 -27.50 -1.39 27.73
N HIS A 47 -28.42 -1.11 28.64
CA HIS A 47 -28.68 0.26 29.10
C HIS A 47 -27.55 0.71 30.01
N ALA A 48 -26.77 1.72 29.58
CA ALA A 48 -25.54 2.12 30.26
C ALA A 48 -25.71 2.59 31.71
N GLY A 49 -26.90 3.08 32.08
CA GLY A 49 -27.20 3.55 33.44
C GLY A 49 -27.96 2.55 34.33
N ASN A 50 -28.71 1.61 33.74
CA ASN A 50 -29.55 0.69 34.51
C ASN A 50 -28.91 -0.69 34.71
N GLU A 51 -28.33 -1.26 33.64
CA GLU A 51 -27.86 -2.65 33.64
C GLU A 51 -26.58 -2.80 32.80
N PRO A 52 -25.53 -1.94 33.01
CA PRO A 52 -24.31 -2.00 32.20
C PRO A 52 -23.58 -3.34 32.29
N GLU A 53 -23.75 -4.06 33.39
CA GLU A 53 -23.15 -5.39 33.64
C GLU A 53 -23.73 -6.50 32.74
N LYS A 54 -24.89 -6.29 32.12
CA LYS A 54 -25.46 -7.21 31.13
C LYS A 54 -24.89 -7.01 29.73
N GLY A 55 -24.12 -5.91 29.52
CA GLY A 55 -23.49 -5.60 28.26
C GLY A 55 -22.02 -6.01 28.18
N LEU A 56 -21.52 -6.11 26.98
CA LEU A 56 -20.07 -6.17 26.67
C LEU A 56 -19.72 -4.99 25.78
N ASN A 57 -18.91 -4.07 26.29
CA ASN A 57 -18.53 -2.89 25.54
C ASN A 57 -17.45 -3.21 24.50
N ALA A 58 -17.87 -3.32 23.23
CA ALA A 58 -16.98 -3.59 22.11
C ALA A 58 -15.85 -2.57 21.97
N LEU A 59 -16.06 -1.32 22.39
CA LEU A 59 -15.02 -0.27 22.32
C LEU A 59 -13.84 -0.56 23.26
N LYS A 60 -14.12 -1.11 24.47
CA LYS A 60 -13.06 -1.53 25.39
C LYS A 60 -12.30 -2.75 24.88
N VAL A 61 -13.02 -3.71 24.29
CA VAL A 61 -12.41 -4.88 23.66
C VAL A 61 -11.53 -4.47 22.48
N ALA A 62 -12.03 -3.56 21.64
CA ALA A 62 -11.27 -3.02 20.50
C ALA A 62 -10.02 -2.25 20.93
N ALA A 63 -10.09 -1.50 22.04
CA ALA A 63 -8.92 -0.79 22.59
C ALA A 63 -7.81 -1.77 23.01
N ASP A 64 -8.17 -2.88 23.66
CA ASP A 64 -7.18 -3.92 24.03
C ASP A 64 -6.61 -4.62 22.79
N LEU A 65 -7.45 -4.86 21.78
CA LEU A 65 -6.99 -5.43 20.52
C LEU A 65 -6.00 -4.50 19.80
N ILE A 66 -6.32 -3.21 19.66
CA ILE A 66 -5.47 -2.23 18.96
C ILE A 66 -4.06 -2.18 19.56
N MET A 67 -3.94 -2.29 20.89
CA MET A 67 -2.64 -2.30 21.58
C MET A 67 -1.79 -3.55 21.27
N GLN A 68 -2.39 -4.59 20.68
CA GLN A 68 -1.71 -5.85 20.33
C GLN A 68 -1.53 -6.04 18.83
N LEU A 69 -2.15 -5.19 18.01
CA LEU A 69 -1.96 -5.22 16.55
C LEU A 69 -0.56 -4.75 16.18
N PRO A 70 0.07 -5.34 15.14
CA PRO A 70 1.29 -4.80 14.59
C PRO A 70 1.04 -3.40 14.01
N ASP A 71 1.88 -2.41 14.33
CA ASP A 71 1.71 -1.03 13.87
C ASP A 71 3.04 -0.36 13.52
N GLY A 72 3.00 0.59 12.58
CA GLY A 72 4.15 1.36 12.14
C GLY A 72 5.13 0.58 11.26
N ARG A 73 6.43 0.83 11.47
CA ARG A 73 7.53 0.17 10.76
C ARG A 73 7.88 -1.15 11.45
N LEU A 74 7.56 -2.27 10.81
CA LEU A 74 7.80 -3.61 11.34
C LEU A 74 9.17 -4.18 10.93
N SER A 75 9.63 -3.81 9.72
CA SER A 75 10.95 -4.15 9.21
C SER A 75 11.39 -3.13 8.16
N PRO A 76 12.61 -3.21 7.59
CA PRO A 76 13.01 -2.35 6.49
C PRO A 76 12.11 -2.40 5.25
N VAL A 77 11.31 -3.47 5.12
CA VAL A 77 10.47 -3.73 3.93
C VAL A 77 8.97 -3.81 4.25
N SER A 78 8.59 -3.75 5.54
CA SER A 78 7.22 -4.01 5.99
C SER A 78 6.67 -2.91 6.89
N THR A 79 5.37 -2.63 6.75
CA THR A 79 4.61 -1.70 7.58
C THR A 79 3.20 -2.19 7.80
N ALA A 80 2.57 -1.80 8.92
CA ALA A 80 1.14 -1.88 9.14
C ALA A 80 0.64 -0.56 9.73
N ASN A 81 -0.62 -0.24 9.52
CA ASN A 81 -1.24 0.98 10.04
C ASN A 81 -2.74 0.78 10.21
N PHE A 82 -3.25 1.10 11.40
CA PHE A 82 -4.69 1.05 11.71
C PHE A 82 -5.14 2.47 12.08
N SER A 83 -5.79 3.16 11.14
CA SER A 83 -6.03 4.61 11.24
C SER A 83 -7.51 5.00 11.27
N ILE A 84 -8.42 4.05 11.05
CA ILE A 84 -9.85 4.34 11.04
C ILE A 84 -10.54 3.43 12.06
N ILE A 85 -11.38 4.03 12.91
CA ILE A 85 -12.25 3.32 13.85
C ILE A 85 -13.64 3.93 13.79
N GLU A 86 -14.65 3.08 13.67
CA GLU A 86 -16.05 3.45 13.68
C GLU A 86 -16.76 2.66 14.81
N ALA A 87 -17.47 3.35 15.71
CA ALA A 87 -18.03 2.72 16.89
C ALA A 87 -19.22 3.49 17.46
N GLY A 88 -20.16 2.74 18.02
CA GLY A 88 -21.25 3.24 18.84
C GLY A 88 -22.32 4.03 18.08
N SER A 89 -23.46 4.24 18.75
CA SER A 89 -24.61 4.97 18.19
C SER A 89 -25.18 6.00 19.18
N ALA A 90 -25.13 5.73 20.49
CA ALA A 90 -25.66 6.59 21.53
C ALA A 90 -24.90 6.43 22.86
N THR A 91 -24.83 7.50 23.66
CA THR A 91 -24.07 7.52 24.92
C THR A 91 -24.71 6.72 26.05
N ASN A 92 -26.02 6.44 25.97
CA ASN A 92 -26.77 5.66 26.95
C ASN A 92 -26.92 4.17 26.59
N VAL A 93 -26.22 3.71 25.56
CA VAL A 93 -26.20 2.31 25.10
C VAL A 93 -24.76 1.79 25.15
N VAL A 94 -24.52 0.62 25.75
CA VAL A 94 -23.24 -0.07 25.69
C VAL A 94 -22.93 -0.43 24.22
N CYS A 95 -21.76 -0.03 23.75
CA CYS A 95 -21.35 -0.23 22.34
C CYS A 95 -21.24 -1.72 22.02
N ASP A 96 -21.94 -2.17 20.99
CA ASP A 96 -22.00 -3.58 20.57
C ASP A 96 -21.23 -3.90 19.29
N LEU A 97 -20.74 -2.88 18.59
CA LEU A 97 -19.95 -3.09 17.39
C LEU A 97 -18.88 -2.00 17.23
N VAL A 98 -17.65 -2.43 16.94
CA VAL A 98 -16.56 -1.57 16.51
C VAL A 98 -15.98 -2.12 15.21
N THR A 99 -15.82 -1.25 14.23
CA THR A 99 -15.09 -1.56 12.98
C THR A 99 -13.76 -0.82 12.96
N ILE A 100 -12.66 -1.56 12.86
CA ILE A 100 -11.31 -1.03 12.72
C ILE A 100 -10.86 -1.28 11.29
N THR A 101 -10.37 -0.24 10.60
CA THR A 101 -9.84 -0.38 9.24
C THR A 101 -8.39 0.08 9.21
N GLY A 102 -7.56 -0.75 8.57
CA GLY A 102 -6.15 -0.51 8.41
C GLY A 102 -5.59 -1.10 7.11
N GLU A 103 -4.29 -1.08 7.02
CA GLU A 103 -3.54 -1.67 5.91
C GLU A 103 -2.25 -2.32 6.38
N GLN A 104 -1.79 -3.28 5.60
CA GLN A 104 -0.45 -3.85 5.72
C GLN A 104 0.29 -3.78 4.39
N ARG A 105 1.60 -3.63 4.44
CA ARG A 105 2.47 -3.62 3.25
C ARG A 105 3.74 -4.40 3.52
N SER A 106 4.22 -5.11 2.51
CA SER A 106 5.57 -5.69 2.51
C SER A 106 6.09 -5.91 1.10
N ARG A 107 7.40 -5.72 0.90
CA ARG A 107 8.12 -6.18 -0.31
C ARG A 107 8.54 -7.63 -0.21
N ASP A 108 8.49 -8.24 0.98
CA ASP A 108 8.74 -9.66 1.20
C ASP A 108 7.42 -10.42 1.39
N ALA A 109 7.22 -11.48 0.61
CA ALA A 109 5.98 -12.25 0.64
C ALA A 109 5.78 -13.03 1.94
N LYS A 110 6.87 -13.48 2.58
CA LYS A 110 6.79 -14.21 3.85
C LYS A 110 6.45 -13.26 5.00
N GLU A 111 7.08 -12.09 5.04
CA GLU A 111 6.75 -11.05 6.02
C GLU A 111 5.30 -10.56 5.84
N TYR A 112 4.83 -10.41 4.59
CA TYR A 112 3.44 -10.04 4.32
C TYR A 112 2.45 -11.06 4.91
N GLN A 113 2.72 -12.35 4.73
CA GLN A 113 1.91 -13.43 5.30
C GLN A 113 2.01 -13.47 6.83
N GLN A 114 3.22 -13.24 7.39
CA GLN A 114 3.42 -13.22 8.83
C GLN A 114 2.63 -12.09 9.49
N ILE A 115 2.61 -10.88 8.91
CA ILE A 115 1.80 -9.76 9.42
C ILE A 115 0.32 -10.14 9.44
N SER A 116 -0.17 -10.79 8.37
CA SER A 116 -1.56 -11.29 8.32
C SER A 116 -1.85 -12.29 9.45
N ALA A 117 -0.92 -13.21 9.70
CA ALA A 117 -1.03 -14.20 10.77
C ALA A 117 -0.98 -13.55 12.17
N ASP A 118 -0.13 -12.56 12.37
CA ASP A 118 -0.01 -11.84 13.64
C ASP A 118 -1.29 -11.04 13.96
N ILE A 119 -1.90 -10.41 12.95
CA ILE A 119 -3.21 -9.73 13.08
C ILE A 119 -4.30 -10.74 13.50
N GLN A 120 -4.38 -11.87 12.82
CA GLN A 120 -5.36 -12.91 13.15
C GLN A 120 -5.12 -13.46 14.57
N ALA A 121 -3.88 -13.77 14.92
CA ALA A 121 -3.54 -14.28 16.25
C ALA A 121 -3.85 -13.26 17.37
N ALA A 122 -3.69 -11.97 17.13
CA ALA A 122 -4.11 -10.94 18.07
C ALA A 122 -5.63 -10.94 18.26
N ALA A 123 -6.39 -11.03 17.16
CA ALA A 123 -7.85 -11.10 17.21
C ALA A 123 -8.34 -12.33 17.95
N ASP A 124 -7.73 -13.51 17.69
CA ASP A 124 -8.08 -14.76 18.34
C ASP A 124 -7.84 -14.71 19.86
N ARG A 125 -6.69 -14.20 20.30
CA ARG A 125 -6.39 -14.03 21.75
C ARG A 125 -7.39 -13.13 22.46
N ILE A 126 -7.76 -12.01 21.81
CA ILE A 126 -8.74 -11.06 22.39
C ILE A 126 -10.15 -11.64 22.36
N SER A 127 -10.52 -12.34 21.29
CA SER A 127 -11.79 -13.07 21.17
C SER A 127 -11.95 -14.09 22.32
N GLU A 128 -10.91 -14.87 22.61
CA GLU A 128 -10.89 -15.81 23.73
C GLU A 128 -10.97 -15.11 25.09
N LYS A 129 -10.16 -14.05 25.29
CA LYS A 129 -10.11 -13.30 26.56
C LYS A 129 -11.47 -12.70 26.95
N TYR A 130 -12.21 -12.17 25.99
CA TYR A 130 -13.48 -11.50 26.24
C TYR A 130 -14.72 -12.37 25.92
N HIS A 131 -14.51 -13.59 25.47
CA HIS A 131 -15.56 -14.54 25.05
C HIS A 131 -16.51 -13.90 24.04
N THR A 132 -15.96 -13.19 23.05
CA THR A 132 -16.74 -12.49 22.03
C THR A 132 -16.22 -12.78 20.63
N LYS A 133 -17.07 -12.57 19.62
CA LYS A 133 -16.72 -12.73 18.23
C LYS A 133 -15.88 -11.55 17.75
N ILE A 134 -14.74 -11.84 17.10
CA ILE A 134 -13.94 -10.87 16.35
C ILE A 134 -13.77 -11.42 14.94
N GLU A 135 -14.16 -10.64 13.95
CA GLU A 135 -14.02 -11.00 12.53
C GLU A 135 -12.86 -10.22 11.92
N VAL A 136 -11.96 -10.90 11.22
CA VAL A 136 -10.84 -10.29 10.48
C VAL A 136 -11.02 -10.56 9.00
N GLU A 137 -11.12 -9.50 8.21
CA GLU A 137 -11.14 -9.56 6.76
C GLU A 137 -9.83 -8.98 6.22
N LEU A 138 -9.07 -9.81 5.50
CA LEU A 138 -7.84 -9.44 4.84
C LEU A 138 -8.05 -9.47 3.32
N HIS A 139 -7.94 -8.33 2.67
CA HIS A 139 -8.10 -8.21 1.22
C HIS A 139 -6.85 -7.66 0.57
N THR A 140 -6.10 -8.51 -0.14
CA THR A 140 -4.94 -8.07 -0.92
C THR A 140 -5.40 -7.24 -2.12
N LEU A 141 -4.92 -6.01 -2.20
CA LEU A 141 -5.25 -5.07 -3.26
C LEU A 141 -4.35 -5.25 -4.48
N TYR A 142 -3.08 -5.52 -4.27
CA TYR A 142 -2.06 -5.84 -5.27
C TYR A 142 -0.86 -6.53 -4.63
N HIS A 143 -0.09 -7.26 -5.44
CA HIS A 143 1.11 -7.96 -5.01
C HIS A 143 2.38 -7.14 -5.22
N ALA A 144 3.42 -7.47 -4.46
CA ALA A 144 4.74 -6.89 -4.61
C ALA A 144 5.36 -7.30 -5.96
N PHE A 145 6.23 -6.43 -6.47
CA PHE A 145 7.13 -6.77 -7.56
C PHE A 145 8.54 -6.29 -7.27
N LYS A 146 9.50 -6.94 -7.90
CA LYS A 146 10.89 -6.51 -7.95
C LYS A 146 11.48 -6.91 -9.31
N LEU A 147 12.07 -5.95 -9.99
CA LEU A 147 12.81 -6.13 -11.22
C LEU A 147 14.32 -5.97 -10.93
N GLU A 148 15.14 -6.63 -11.73
CA GLU A 148 16.57 -6.41 -11.73
C GLU A 148 16.92 -5.16 -12.54
N GLU A 149 18.03 -4.50 -12.23
CA GLU A 149 18.46 -3.28 -12.93
C GLU A 149 18.72 -3.49 -14.43
N ASN A 150 19.06 -4.71 -14.84
CA ASN A 150 19.25 -5.10 -16.24
C ASN A 150 17.93 -5.46 -16.96
N ALA A 151 16.79 -5.41 -16.29
CA ALA A 151 15.51 -5.61 -16.95
C ALA A 151 15.26 -4.51 -17.99
N ARG A 152 14.65 -4.87 -19.14
CA ARG A 152 14.48 -3.95 -20.28
C ARG A 152 13.89 -2.57 -19.90
N PRO A 153 12.82 -2.46 -19.12
CA PRO A 153 12.30 -1.13 -18.75
C PRO A 153 13.27 -0.34 -17.85
N CYS A 154 14.07 -1.01 -17.01
CA CYS A 154 15.09 -0.37 -16.19
C CYS A 154 16.20 0.24 -17.05
N VAL A 155 16.70 -0.52 -18.02
CA VAL A 155 17.74 -0.08 -18.96
C VAL A 155 17.25 1.10 -19.78
N LEU A 156 16.06 0.98 -20.40
CA LEU A 156 15.48 2.06 -21.21
C LEU A 156 15.25 3.35 -20.39
N ALA A 157 14.74 3.21 -19.16
CA ALA A 157 14.50 4.35 -18.29
C ALA A 157 15.83 5.05 -17.90
N LYS A 158 16.89 4.27 -17.65
CA LYS A 158 18.22 4.77 -17.34
C LYS A 158 18.82 5.54 -18.51
N GLU A 159 18.89 4.92 -19.69
CA GLU A 159 19.44 5.55 -20.90
C GLU A 159 18.67 6.83 -21.27
N ALA A 160 17.34 6.80 -21.17
CA ALA A 160 16.51 7.97 -21.44
C ALA A 160 16.70 9.09 -20.39
N ALA A 161 16.96 8.76 -19.13
CA ALA A 161 17.29 9.75 -18.11
C ALA A 161 18.62 10.44 -18.41
N GLU A 162 19.64 9.67 -18.79
CA GLU A 162 20.96 10.18 -19.18
C GLU A 162 20.84 11.12 -20.41
N ALA A 163 20.03 10.75 -21.40
CA ALA A 163 19.81 11.56 -22.61
C ALA A 163 19.18 12.93 -22.33
N VAL A 164 18.45 13.10 -21.22
CA VAL A 164 17.84 14.38 -20.81
C VAL A 164 18.62 15.07 -19.68
N CYS A 165 19.88 14.67 -19.46
CA CYS A 165 20.74 15.20 -18.40
C CYS A 165 20.10 15.07 -16.98
N ALA A 166 19.36 13.99 -16.73
CA ALA A 166 18.95 13.56 -15.41
C ALA A 166 19.89 12.45 -14.91
N VAL A 167 20.14 12.42 -13.61
CA VAL A 167 21.01 11.40 -13.00
C VAL A 167 20.17 10.17 -12.67
N PRO A 168 20.40 9.00 -13.31
CA PRO A 168 19.66 7.79 -13.00
C PRO A 168 19.88 7.34 -11.56
N PHE A 169 18.79 6.98 -10.88
CA PHE A 169 18.84 6.48 -9.51
C PHE A 169 17.79 5.37 -9.32
N PHE A 170 18.25 4.15 -9.08
CA PHE A 170 17.36 3.03 -8.77
C PHE A 170 16.91 3.05 -7.32
N LYS A 171 15.64 2.81 -7.11
CA LYS A 171 15.00 2.85 -5.80
C LYS A 171 14.01 1.70 -5.61
N GLU A 172 13.95 1.18 -4.39
CA GLU A 172 12.85 0.33 -3.95
C GLU A 172 11.78 1.20 -3.26
N GLY A 173 10.54 1.13 -3.74
CA GLY A 173 9.42 1.93 -3.23
C GLY A 173 8.80 1.35 -1.96
N GLY A 174 8.23 2.23 -1.12
CA GLY A 174 7.36 1.85 0.02
C GLY A 174 5.86 1.96 -0.31
N GLY A 175 5.52 2.64 -1.41
CA GLY A 175 4.16 2.77 -1.94
C GLY A 175 3.91 1.85 -3.13
N GLY A 176 2.64 1.46 -3.33
CA GLY A 176 2.22 0.78 -4.54
C GLY A 176 1.83 1.78 -5.64
N MET A 177 1.86 1.31 -6.86
CA MET A 177 1.52 2.08 -8.06
C MET A 177 0.92 1.15 -9.12
N ASP A 178 0.48 1.68 -10.23
CA ASP A 178 -0.06 0.88 -11.34
C ASP A 178 0.93 -0.17 -11.86
N ALA A 179 2.24 0.04 -11.70
CA ALA A 179 3.28 -0.94 -12.04
C ALA A 179 3.10 -2.29 -11.32
N ASN A 180 2.49 -2.33 -10.12
CA ASN A 180 2.19 -3.58 -9.43
C ASN A 180 1.29 -4.47 -10.31
N HIS A 181 0.21 -3.90 -10.85
CA HIS A 181 -0.73 -4.64 -11.70
C HIS A 181 -0.12 -5.07 -13.04
N PHE A 182 0.73 -4.23 -13.64
CA PHE A 182 1.44 -4.61 -14.86
C PHE A 182 2.36 -5.81 -14.62
N ASN A 183 3.17 -5.75 -13.55
CA ASN A 183 4.10 -6.83 -13.21
C ASN A 183 3.35 -8.12 -12.83
N GLU A 184 2.22 -8.03 -12.15
CA GLU A 184 1.35 -9.18 -11.82
C GLU A 184 0.86 -9.90 -13.10
N HIS A 185 0.67 -9.16 -14.20
CA HIS A 185 0.25 -9.70 -15.50
C HIS A 185 1.43 -10.00 -16.46
N GLY A 186 2.66 -10.07 -15.94
CA GLY A 186 3.84 -10.44 -16.72
C GLY A 186 4.36 -9.34 -17.65
N ILE A 187 3.94 -8.08 -17.44
CA ILE A 187 4.46 -6.93 -18.16
C ILE A 187 5.44 -6.21 -17.25
N ALA A 188 6.73 -6.26 -17.60
CA ALA A 188 7.77 -5.63 -16.80
C ALA A 188 7.55 -4.11 -16.75
N ALA A 189 7.23 -3.57 -15.56
CA ALA A 189 6.90 -2.17 -15.37
C ALA A 189 7.71 -1.55 -14.24
N VAL A 190 8.19 -0.32 -14.46
CA VAL A 190 8.91 0.50 -13.48
C VAL A 190 8.16 1.79 -13.19
N GLY A 191 8.32 2.31 -11.96
CA GLY A 191 7.89 3.65 -11.62
C GLY A 191 8.95 4.68 -12.00
N ILE A 192 8.51 5.84 -12.49
CA ILE A 192 9.40 6.97 -12.84
C ILE A 192 9.09 8.14 -11.93
N GLY A 193 10.15 8.69 -11.30
CA GLY A 193 10.05 9.87 -10.47
C GLY A 193 9.75 11.11 -11.30
N THR A 194 8.76 11.88 -10.86
CA THR A 194 8.20 13.01 -11.62
C THR A 194 8.63 14.38 -11.10
N GLY A 195 9.49 14.45 -10.08
CA GLY A 195 9.83 15.70 -9.39
C GLY A 195 8.81 16.09 -8.33
N ASN A 196 7.94 15.17 -7.94
CA ASN A 196 6.96 15.34 -6.87
C ASN A 196 7.55 14.93 -5.52
N PHE A 197 7.33 15.71 -4.48
CA PHE A 197 7.84 15.51 -3.12
C PHE A 197 6.76 15.79 -2.08
N LYS A 198 6.91 15.17 -0.90
CA LYS A 198 6.00 15.27 0.23
C LYS A 198 4.55 14.88 -0.12
N CYS A 199 4.39 13.88 -0.98
CA CYS A 199 3.08 13.39 -1.42
C CYS A 199 2.16 13.08 -0.24
N HIS A 200 0.87 13.40 -0.39
CA HIS A 200 -0.18 13.21 0.62
C HIS A 200 -0.04 14.09 1.87
N THR A 201 0.71 15.18 1.79
CA THR A 201 0.79 16.19 2.85
C THR A 201 0.36 17.57 2.34
N SER A 202 0.05 18.49 3.26
CA SER A 202 -0.24 19.89 2.93
C SER A 202 0.97 20.65 2.37
N GLU A 203 2.15 20.07 2.44
CA GLU A 203 3.40 20.63 1.93
C GLU A 203 3.84 19.98 0.61
N GLU A 204 2.95 19.26 -0.07
CA GLU A 204 3.25 18.63 -1.36
C GLU A 204 3.64 19.68 -2.40
N TYR A 205 4.73 19.42 -3.12
CA TYR A 205 5.21 20.31 -4.16
C TYR A 205 5.79 19.57 -5.36
N GLN A 206 5.82 20.26 -6.50
CA GLN A 206 6.38 19.77 -7.76
C GLN A 206 7.55 20.65 -8.20
N VAL A 207 8.68 20.03 -8.54
CA VAL A 207 9.83 20.72 -9.15
C VAL A 207 9.61 20.80 -10.66
N ILE A 208 9.44 22.02 -11.20
CA ILE A 208 9.08 22.22 -12.61
C ILE A 208 10.16 21.68 -13.57
N ASP A 209 11.44 21.91 -13.27
CA ASP A 209 12.54 21.41 -14.10
C ASP A 209 12.57 19.88 -14.18
N ASP A 210 12.27 19.20 -13.07
CA ASP A 210 12.17 17.74 -13.05
C ASP A 210 10.96 17.26 -13.86
N LEU A 211 9.81 17.93 -13.77
CA LEU A 211 8.63 17.61 -14.57
C LEU A 211 8.92 17.73 -16.08
N VAL A 212 9.59 18.80 -16.49
CA VAL A 212 10.00 19.01 -17.90
C VAL A 212 10.96 17.91 -18.36
N LYS A 213 11.96 17.54 -17.52
CA LYS A 213 12.87 16.44 -17.82
C LYS A 213 12.14 15.11 -17.94
N CYS A 214 11.16 14.83 -17.08
CA CYS A 214 10.35 13.61 -17.15
C CYS A 214 9.53 13.54 -18.45
N ALA A 215 8.94 14.65 -18.89
CA ALA A 215 8.25 14.69 -20.18
C ALA A 215 9.18 14.39 -21.36
N LYS A 216 10.41 14.93 -21.35
CA LYS A 216 11.45 14.64 -22.34
C LYS A 216 11.90 13.18 -22.25
N GLN A 217 12.12 12.65 -21.04
CA GLN A 217 12.49 11.26 -20.80
C GLN A 217 11.46 10.29 -21.40
N ALA A 218 10.17 10.59 -21.27
CA ALA A 218 9.11 9.76 -21.88
C ALA A 218 9.26 9.67 -23.41
N VAL A 219 9.61 10.78 -24.07
CA VAL A 219 9.87 10.80 -25.52
C VAL A 219 11.11 9.97 -25.86
N GLU A 220 12.19 10.11 -25.08
CA GLU A 220 13.42 9.35 -25.31
C GLU A 220 13.22 7.84 -25.10
N ILE A 221 12.43 7.43 -24.10
CA ILE A 221 12.05 6.01 -23.90
C ILE A 221 11.39 5.45 -25.16
N VAL A 222 10.46 6.21 -25.76
CA VAL A 222 9.77 5.76 -27.00
C VAL A 222 10.76 5.64 -28.17
N LYS A 223 11.68 6.59 -28.35
CA LYS A 223 12.71 6.54 -29.39
C LYS A 223 13.65 5.34 -29.22
N LEU A 224 14.17 5.13 -28.01
CA LEU A 224 15.05 4.01 -27.68
C LEU A 224 14.34 2.67 -27.86
N ALA A 225 13.08 2.57 -27.43
CA ALA A 225 12.29 1.36 -27.59
C ALA A 225 12.00 1.03 -29.07
N ALA A 226 11.90 2.04 -29.94
CA ALA A 226 11.70 1.90 -31.38
C ALA A 226 13.03 1.66 -32.17
N GLY A 227 14.18 1.65 -31.49
CA GLY A 227 15.50 1.53 -32.15
C GLY A 227 15.89 2.74 -32.99
N LYS A 228 15.31 3.91 -32.68
CA LYS A 228 15.66 5.19 -33.32
C LYS A 228 16.54 5.97 -32.38
N ASN A 229 17.85 5.93 -32.61
CA ASN A 229 18.83 6.81 -31.97
C ASN A 229 18.82 8.20 -32.62
#